data_6ed3ff9fb271609c2a18b51bcc198032
#
_entry.id   6ed3ff9fb271609c2a18b51bcc198032
#
_cell.length_a   1.000
_cell.length_b   1.000
_cell.length_c   1.000
_cell.angle_alpha   90.00
_cell.angle_beta   90.00
_cell.angle_gamma   90.00
#
_symmetry.space_group_name_H-M   'P 1'
#
loop_
_entity.id
_entity.type
_entity.pdbx_description
1 polymer ?
#
loop_
_entity_poly.entity_id
_entity_poly.type
_entity_poly.pdbx_seq_one_letter_code
_entity_poly.pdbx_strand_id
1 'polypeptide(L)'
;MKTDYIPNDPYWNNQWYLPNIEADLAYDLWNISNGEIPGYSPENAVVVAVVDVGLDWDHPDLIGNVWQNLGEDIDGDGVVLEYNNGSWEFDPDDENGVDDDGDGYSDNFLGWDVANNDNDPVPPSNSFDHGTMVAGCVSASTDNNIGIASVGWGIKIMGINSSTENQVVTDASQGVLAAAQMGADVINLSLGSMGSCGSWQNLINTVSNTYGCIVVSSAGNGGENGYTNFDLHSPSSCNNVISVTATDPVDQFDCWATAGETVDISAPGWQIRTTDVGGGYTYTQGTSFSSPIVAGAVALLKSRYPNSSNDFIEEILINNTDQFSDMTGSCQGTSLVGMLGSGRLNIYRSIMAGDESQIPQLFIDDVNYLNDTDGDGIFNPGEQVKIKLVIGNEVGSIPAENVIITISTEDERVAILDNTITFPNTIESGTSAFTLIDHFLFFAFEDALLGDVPCVINIQSGISEPYSNTELNIEGNPSINFIDL
;
A
#
# COMPACT_ATOMS: atom_id res chain seq x y z
N MET A 1 7.44 -24.59 5.86
CA MET A 1 7.18 -23.43 6.70
C MET A 1 8.15 -22.38 6.22
N LYS A 2 7.68 -21.27 5.62
CA LYS A 2 8.52 -20.07 5.50
C LYS A 2 8.82 -19.63 6.94
N THR A 3 10.04 -19.28 7.23
CA THR A 3 10.41 -18.63 8.51
C THR A 3 10.25 -17.14 8.27
N ASP A 4 9.45 -16.49 9.10
CA ASP A 4 9.24 -15.04 9.06
C ASP A 4 10.59 -14.33 9.02
N TYR A 5 10.75 -13.37 8.10
CA TYR A 5 11.99 -12.63 7.99
C TYR A 5 12.14 -11.69 9.18
N ILE A 6 13.22 -11.84 9.90
CA ILE A 6 13.55 -10.99 11.06
C ILE A 6 14.73 -10.11 10.68
N PRO A 7 14.54 -8.78 10.56
CA PRO A 7 15.64 -7.85 10.37
C PRO A 7 16.73 -7.96 11.44
N ASN A 8 17.97 -7.65 11.07
CA ASN A 8 19.12 -7.79 11.95
C ASN A 8 19.33 -6.58 12.89
N ASP A 9 18.40 -5.64 12.90
CA ASP A 9 18.48 -4.40 13.68
C ASP A 9 18.44 -4.68 15.19
N PRO A 10 19.38 -4.13 15.97
CA PRO A 10 19.56 -4.47 17.40
C PRO A 10 18.32 -4.28 18.27
N TYR A 11 17.45 -3.33 17.89
CA TYR A 11 16.24 -3.02 18.66
C TYR A 11 14.96 -3.66 18.12
N TRP A 12 15.03 -4.56 17.13
CA TRP A 12 13.86 -5.28 16.62
C TRP A 12 12.98 -5.86 17.74
N ASN A 13 13.58 -6.54 18.70
CA ASN A 13 12.83 -7.13 19.82
C ASN A 13 12.21 -6.10 20.78
N ASN A 14 12.50 -4.82 20.60
CA ASN A 14 11.90 -3.72 21.36
C ASN A 14 10.75 -3.04 20.61
N GLN A 15 10.50 -3.46 19.37
CA GLN A 15 9.51 -2.89 18.46
C GLN A 15 8.30 -3.81 18.34
N TRP A 16 7.55 -3.94 19.44
CA TRP A 16 6.38 -4.82 19.52
C TRP A 16 5.35 -4.57 18.40
N TYR A 17 5.32 -3.34 17.90
CA TYR A 17 4.35 -2.88 16.92
C TYR A 17 4.55 -3.47 15.52
N LEU A 18 5.78 -3.81 15.10
CA LEU A 18 6.03 -4.38 13.78
C LEU A 18 5.41 -5.78 13.61
N PRO A 19 5.65 -6.76 14.51
CA PRO A 19 4.92 -8.01 14.46
C PRO A 19 3.40 -7.87 14.71
N ASN A 20 2.99 -6.86 15.50
CA ASN A 20 1.57 -6.64 15.77
C ASN A 20 0.78 -6.26 14.52
N ILE A 21 1.38 -5.51 13.58
CA ILE A 21 0.80 -5.15 12.29
C ILE A 21 1.17 -6.14 11.17
N GLU A 22 1.73 -7.30 11.50
CA GLU A 22 2.21 -8.34 10.56
C GLU A 22 3.23 -7.84 9.53
N ALA A 23 4.11 -6.90 9.94
CA ALA A 23 5.16 -6.37 9.06
C ALA A 23 6.22 -7.42 8.72
N ASP A 24 6.58 -8.31 9.64
CA ASP A 24 7.47 -9.44 9.45
C ASP A 24 6.97 -10.41 8.37
N LEU A 25 5.67 -10.72 8.38
CA LEU A 25 5.02 -11.52 7.33
C LEU A 25 4.98 -10.77 5.99
N ALA A 26 4.74 -9.46 6.04
CA ALA A 26 4.71 -8.62 4.85
C ALA A 26 6.08 -8.59 4.15
N TYR A 27 7.17 -8.47 4.89
CA TYR A 27 8.53 -8.45 4.33
C TYR A 27 8.88 -9.74 3.58
N ASP A 28 8.35 -10.90 3.99
CA ASP A 28 8.52 -12.19 3.32
C ASP A 28 7.94 -12.24 1.89
N LEU A 29 7.15 -11.26 1.50
CA LEU A 29 6.61 -11.13 0.15
C LEU A 29 7.63 -10.57 -0.86
N TRP A 30 8.78 -10.10 -0.39
CA TRP A 30 9.94 -9.75 -1.20
C TRP A 30 11.00 -10.85 -1.14
N ASN A 31 11.76 -11.01 -2.21
CA ASN A 31 12.83 -11.99 -2.27
C ASN A 31 14.13 -11.42 -1.67
N ILE A 32 14.10 -11.10 -0.38
CA ILE A 32 15.20 -10.44 0.35
C ILE A 32 16.49 -11.26 0.22
N SER A 33 16.41 -12.60 0.22
CA SER A 33 17.58 -13.47 0.07
C SER A 33 18.30 -13.31 -1.29
N ASN A 34 17.61 -12.78 -2.30
CA ASN A 34 18.17 -12.46 -3.62
C ASN A 34 18.45 -10.95 -3.79
N GLY A 35 18.36 -10.17 -2.72
CA GLY A 35 18.71 -8.76 -2.72
C GLY A 35 17.56 -7.80 -3.01
N GLU A 36 16.30 -8.27 -3.06
CA GLU A 36 15.17 -7.35 -3.07
C GLU A 36 15.05 -6.65 -1.73
N ILE A 37 14.75 -5.36 -1.75
CA ILE A 37 14.56 -4.53 -0.55
C ILE A 37 13.10 -4.07 -0.54
N PRO A 38 12.30 -4.45 0.48
CA PRO A 38 10.94 -3.94 0.62
C PRO A 38 10.89 -2.41 0.51
N GLY A 39 9.95 -1.89 -0.25
CA GLY A 39 9.78 -0.45 -0.41
C GLY A 39 10.79 0.25 -1.32
N TYR A 40 11.89 -0.39 -1.70
CA TYR A 40 12.90 0.21 -2.56
C TYR A 40 12.67 -0.12 -4.04
N SER A 41 12.67 0.91 -4.87
CA SER A 41 12.73 0.80 -6.33
C SER A 41 13.69 1.85 -6.87
N PRO A 42 14.75 1.44 -7.60
CA PRO A 42 15.70 2.42 -8.17
C PRO A 42 15.07 3.35 -9.22
N GLU A 43 14.02 2.89 -9.90
CA GLU A 43 13.39 3.63 -11.01
C GLU A 43 12.21 4.48 -10.54
N ASN A 44 11.57 4.10 -9.42
CA ASN A 44 10.36 4.74 -8.90
C ASN A 44 10.40 4.71 -7.37
N ALA A 45 11.33 5.44 -6.78
CA ALA A 45 11.39 5.56 -5.33
C ALA A 45 10.14 6.26 -4.80
N VAL A 46 9.43 5.62 -3.90
CA VAL A 46 8.29 6.26 -3.21
C VAL A 46 8.83 7.17 -2.10
N VAL A 47 8.33 8.39 -2.04
CA VAL A 47 8.78 9.44 -1.13
C VAL A 47 7.69 9.78 -0.12
N VAL A 48 8.01 9.67 1.16
CA VAL A 48 7.16 10.14 2.26
C VAL A 48 7.71 11.45 2.81
N ALA A 49 6.96 12.53 2.66
CA ALA A 49 7.30 13.79 3.32
C ALA A 49 6.84 13.78 4.79
N VAL A 50 7.77 14.08 5.69
CA VAL A 50 7.51 14.31 7.11
C VAL A 50 7.42 15.82 7.33
N VAL A 51 6.20 16.35 7.39
CA VAL A 51 5.94 17.76 7.65
C VAL A 51 5.83 17.96 9.15
N ASP A 52 6.91 18.44 9.78
CA ASP A 52 7.05 18.44 11.24
C ASP A 52 7.99 19.58 11.71
N VAL A 53 8.67 19.39 12.82
CA VAL A 53 9.63 20.33 13.45
C VAL A 53 11.08 20.17 12.95
N GLY A 54 11.26 19.52 11.81
CA GLY A 54 12.56 19.22 11.19
C GLY A 54 12.97 17.77 11.33
N LEU A 55 14.01 17.40 10.59
CA LEU A 55 14.55 16.05 10.47
C LEU A 55 16.06 16.07 10.73
N ASP A 56 16.54 15.28 11.69
CA ASP A 56 17.97 14.97 11.90
C ASP A 56 18.40 14.00 10.78
N TRP A 57 18.58 14.54 9.57
CA TRP A 57 18.73 13.75 8.36
C TRP A 57 20.04 12.97 8.30
N ASP A 58 21.09 13.39 9.03
CA ASP A 58 22.35 12.66 9.13
C ASP A 58 22.36 11.61 10.25
N HIS A 59 21.19 11.38 10.91
CA HIS A 59 21.04 10.29 11.87
C HIS A 59 21.49 8.96 11.25
N PRO A 60 22.34 8.16 11.92
CA PRO A 60 22.94 6.95 11.35
C PRO A 60 21.94 5.91 10.82
N ASP A 61 20.72 5.93 11.35
CA ASP A 61 19.65 5.00 10.98
C ASP A 61 18.60 5.61 10.04
N LEU A 62 18.77 6.87 9.62
CA LEU A 62 17.89 7.54 8.67
C LEU A 62 18.58 7.84 7.33
N ILE A 63 19.85 8.22 7.37
CA ILE A 63 20.61 8.75 6.22
C ILE A 63 20.53 7.86 4.97
N GLY A 64 20.47 6.54 5.11
CA GLY A 64 20.33 5.61 4.00
C GLY A 64 19.00 5.72 3.25
N ASN A 65 17.97 6.22 3.93
CA ASN A 65 16.62 6.37 3.39
C ASN A 65 16.18 7.83 3.22
N VAL A 66 17.05 8.80 3.52
CA VAL A 66 16.75 10.20 3.21
C VAL A 66 16.62 10.35 1.69
N TRP A 67 15.58 11.07 1.27
CA TRP A 67 15.37 11.43 -0.13
C TRP A 67 16.47 12.41 -0.57
N GLN A 68 16.98 12.21 -1.78
CA GLN A 68 17.94 13.10 -2.41
C GLN A 68 17.32 13.63 -3.72
N ASN A 69 17.21 14.94 -3.84
CA ASN A 69 16.74 15.59 -5.05
C ASN A 69 17.85 15.62 -6.11
N LEU A 70 17.92 14.60 -6.94
CA LEU A 70 18.89 14.55 -8.04
C LEU A 70 18.52 15.51 -9.19
N GLY A 71 17.44 16.26 -9.09
CA GLY A 71 17.15 17.39 -9.97
C GLY A 71 18.06 18.59 -9.73
N GLU A 72 18.63 18.68 -8.52
CA GLU A 72 19.60 19.69 -8.08
C GLU A 72 21.07 19.20 -8.17
N ASP A 73 21.33 17.98 -8.69
CA ASP A 73 22.67 17.45 -8.98
C ASP A 73 23.19 18.10 -10.27
N ILE A 74 23.95 19.20 -10.14
CA ILE A 74 24.39 20.00 -11.28
C ILE A 74 25.68 19.49 -11.89
N ASP A 75 26.53 18.83 -11.12
CA ASP A 75 27.79 18.26 -11.64
C ASP A 75 27.58 16.87 -12.26
N GLY A 76 26.44 16.22 -11.96
CA GLY A 76 25.97 14.97 -12.60
C GLY A 76 26.69 13.73 -12.07
N ASP A 77 27.17 13.74 -10.84
CA ASP A 77 27.84 12.60 -10.21
C ASP A 77 26.86 11.58 -9.58
N GLY A 78 25.59 11.97 -9.44
CA GLY A 78 24.48 11.12 -8.99
C GLY A 78 24.21 11.17 -7.49
N VAL A 79 24.77 12.12 -6.77
CA VAL A 79 24.53 12.38 -5.35
C VAL A 79 24.42 13.89 -5.10
N VAL A 80 23.72 14.28 -4.06
CA VAL A 80 23.66 15.67 -3.54
C VAL A 80 24.17 15.75 -2.11
N LEU A 81 24.73 14.63 -1.60
CA LEU A 81 25.30 14.49 -0.27
C LEU A 81 26.66 13.79 -0.34
N GLU A 82 27.62 14.33 0.36
CA GLU A 82 28.95 13.74 0.52
C GLU A 82 29.26 13.38 1.97
N TYR A 83 30.02 12.29 2.15
CA TYR A 83 30.55 11.93 3.47
C TYR A 83 32.02 12.35 3.57
N ASN A 84 32.27 13.49 4.21
CA ASN A 84 33.58 14.08 4.32
C ASN A 84 34.05 14.19 5.79
N ASN A 85 35.28 13.80 6.06
CA ASN A 85 35.97 13.94 7.38
C ASN A 85 35.16 13.39 8.57
N GLY A 86 34.19 12.47 8.36
CA GLY A 86 33.41 11.85 9.42
C GLY A 86 32.02 12.44 9.64
N SER A 87 31.58 13.33 8.78
CA SER A 87 30.22 13.89 8.73
C SER A 87 29.63 13.86 7.32
N TRP A 88 28.32 13.83 7.23
CA TRP A 88 27.59 14.10 6.00
C TRP A 88 27.46 15.62 5.80
N GLU A 89 27.58 16.08 4.58
CA GLU A 89 27.40 17.47 4.19
C GLU A 89 26.73 17.52 2.80
N PHE A 90 26.12 18.66 2.46
CA PHE A 90 25.63 18.88 1.11
C PHE A 90 26.82 18.94 0.14
N ASP A 91 26.62 18.44 -1.08
CA ASP A 91 27.65 18.49 -2.09
C ASP A 91 27.95 19.96 -2.42
N PRO A 92 29.17 20.47 -2.17
CA PRO A 92 29.49 21.87 -2.43
C PRO A 92 29.59 22.19 -3.94
N ASP A 93 29.73 21.21 -4.80
CA ASP A 93 29.77 21.39 -6.25
C ASP A 93 28.37 21.54 -6.84
N ASP A 94 27.33 21.13 -6.08
CA ASP A 94 25.90 21.31 -6.44
C ASP A 94 25.30 22.60 -5.84
N GLU A 95 25.79 23.07 -4.70
CA GLU A 95 25.27 24.24 -4.00
C GLU A 95 25.53 25.54 -4.79
N ASN A 96 24.56 25.95 -5.64
CA ASN A 96 24.74 27.08 -6.56
C ASN A 96 23.73 28.23 -6.36
N GLY A 97 22.71 28.03 -5.52
CA GLY A 97 21.64 28.99 -5.24
C GLY A 97 20.61 29.14 -6.36
N VAL A 98 20.53 28.18 -7.27
CA VAL A 98 19.60 28.13 -8.39
C VAL A 98 18.64 26.96 -8.17
N ASP A 99 17.41 27.11 -8.60
CA ASP A 99 16.41 26.06 -8.69
C ASP A 99 16.62 25.37 -10.06
N ASP A 100 17.37 24.28 -10.09
CA ASP A 100 17.84 23.63 -11.32
C ASP A 100 16.76 22.70 -11.92
N ASP A 101 15.85 22.17 -11.11
CA ASP A 101 14.75 21.32 -11.55
C ASP A 101 13.42 22.07 -11.80
N GLY A 102 13.31 23.30 -11.33
CA GLY A 102 12.18 24.19 -11.59
C GLY A 102 10.96 23.92 -10.71
N ASP A 103 11.13 23.30 -9.56
CA ASP A 103 10.06 22.99 -8.60
C ASP A 103 9.69 24.18 -7.71
N GLY A 104 10.51 25.22 -7.66
CA GLY A 104 10.32 26.48 -6.92
C GLY A 104 11.19 26.61 -5.67
N TYR A 105 12.11 25.68 -5.43
CA TYR A 105 12.99 25.61 -4.26
C TYR A 105 14.44 25.40 -4.68
N SER A 106 15.32 26.36 -4.41
CA SER A 106 16.75 26.31 -4.82
C SER A 106 17.56 25.41 -3.89
N ASP A 107 18.40 24.56 -4.46
CA ASP A 107 19.28 23.62 -3.72
C ASP A 107 18.52 22.78 -2.67
N ASN A 108 17.26 22.37 -2.93
CA ASN A 108 16.41 21.63 -2.00
C ASN A 108 16.78 20.13 -1.95
N PHE A 109 18.04 19.84 -1.62
CA PHE A 109 18.66 18.52 -1.71
C PHE A 109 17.92 17.40 -0.97
N LEU A 110 17.32 17.69 0.20
CA LEU A 110 16.70 16.69 1.10
C LEU A 110 15.26 17.03 1.50
N GLY A 111 14.76 18.16 1.06
CA GLY A 111 13.51 18.77 1.46
C GLY A 111 13.66 20.27 1.66
N TRP A 112 12.88 20.86 2.58
CA TRP A 112 12.83 22.31 2.74
C TRP A 112 12.49 22.76 4.17
N ASP A 113 13.08 23.85 4.63
CA ASP A 113 12.64 24.58 5.81
C ASP A 113 11.72 25.75 5.39
N VAL A 114 10.39 25.53 5.51
CA VAL A 114 9.41 26.58 5.18
C VAL A 114 9.36 27.68 6.23
N ALA A 115 9.82 27.43 7.45
CA ALA A 115 9.81 28.41 8.53
C ALA A 115 10.93 29.45 8.38
N ASN A 116 12.10 29.02 7.90
CA ASN A 116 13.26 29.89 7.64
C ASN A 116 13.42 30.22 6.14
N ASN A 117 12.73 29.48 5.26
CA ASN A 117 12.83 29.55 3.81
C ASN A 117 14.25 29.29 3.32
N ASP A 118 14.78 28.13 3.69
CA ASP A 118 16.09 27.63 3.27
C ASP A 118 16.06 26.12 2.98
N ASN A 119 17.17 25.59 2.48
CA ASN A 119 17.30 24.22 1.99
C ASN A 119 17.70 23.19 3.07
N ASP A 120 17.84 23.60 4.33
CA ASP A 120 18.25 22.68 5.40
C ASP A 120 17.08 22.35 6.34
N PRO A 121 16.42 21.18 6.18
CA PRO A 121 15.28 20.81 7.00
C PRO A 121 15.64 20.32 8.40
N VAL A 122 16.83 20.58 8.90
CA VAL A 122 17.25 20.15 10.26
C VAL A 122 16.39 20.80 11.34
N PRO A 123 16.21 20.13 12.48
CA PRO A 123 15.56 20.75 13.63
C PRO A 123 16.35 21.97 14.13
N PRO A 124 15.70 23.07 14.55
CA PRO A 124 16.40 24.26 15.07
C PRO A 124 17.29 23.99 16.29
N SER A 125 17.08 22.91 17.01
CA SER A 125 17.93 22.43 18.10
C SER A 125 17.55 20.99 18.47
N ASN A 126 18.43 20.31 19.22
CA ASN A 126 18.20 18.93 19.71
C ASN A 126 17.01 18.77 20.68
N SER A 127 16.28 19.81 21.00
CA SER A 127 15.01 19.71 21.73
C SER A 127 13.78 19.62 20.81
N PHE A 128 13.98 19.67 19.48
CA PHE A 128 12.97 19.50 18.45
C PHE A 128 13.12 18.10 17.84
N ASP A 129 12.80 17.10 18.62
CA ASP A 129 13.05 15.69 18.34
C ASP A 129 11.89 15.01 17.58
N HIS A 130 10.70 15.61 17.62
CA HIS A 130 9.46 14.97 17.17
C HIS A 130 9.50 14.53 15.70
N GLY A 131 9.93 15.37 14.77
CA GLY A 131 10.02 15.01 13.36
C GLY A 131 11.01 13.87 13.07
N THR A 132 12.14 13.83 13.78
CA THR A 132 13.10 12.74 13.70
C THR A 132 12.52 11.43 14.25
N MET A 133 11.76 11.48 15.35
CA MET A 133 11.03 10.33 15.88
C MET A 133 9.96 9.81 14.92
N VAL A 134 9.25 10.70 14.28
CA VAL A 134 8.23 10.39 13.25
C VAL A 134 8.88 9.71 12.03
N ALA A 135 10.00 10.26 11.55
CA ALA A 135 10.74 9.71 10.41
C ALA A 135 11.22 8.27 10.65
N GLY A 136 11.68 7.96 11.86
CA GLY A 136 12.08 6.59 12.22
C GLY A 136 10.94 5.57 12.15
N CYS A 137 9.73 5.99 12.46
CA CYS A 137 8.54 5.14 12.30
C CYS A 137 8.20 4.89 10.82
N VAL A 138 8.40 5.89 9.95
CA VAL A 138 8.16 5.77 8.51
C VAL A 138 9.16 4.82 7.88
N SER A 139 10.45 5.13 7.95
CA SER A 139 11.47 4.44 7.18
C SER A 139 12.89 4.60 7.76
N ALA A 140 13.12 4.18 9.01
CA ALA A 140 14.49 3.91 9.45
C ALA A 140 15.11 2.82 8.57
N SER A 141 16.42 2.92 8.31
CA SER A 141 17.15 1.98 7.46
C SER A 141 17.15 0.59 8.06
N THR A 142 16.34 -0.29 7.51
CA THR A 142 16.07 -1.63 8.04
C THR A 142 17.09 -2.64 7.53
N ASP A 143 17.45 -3.62 8.37
CA ASP A 143 18.43 -4.69 8.08
C ASP A 143 19.87 -4.19 7.90
N ASN A 144 20.22 -3.11 8.58
CA ASN A 144 21.52 -2.44 8.48
C ASN A 144 22.48 -2.70 9.65
N ASN A 145 22.11 -3.57 10.62
CA ASN A 145 22.79 -3.84 11.88
C ASN A 145 22.88 -2.64 12.84
N ILE A 146 22.04 -1.62 12.66
CA ILE A 146 21.99 -0.41 13.49
C ILE A 146 20.56 -0.26 14.00
N GLY A 147 20.35 0.24 15.19
CA GLY A 147 19.12 0.76 15.77
C GLY A 147 17.87 -0.07 15.57
N ILE A 148 16.93 0.45 14.78
CA ILE A 148 15.56 -0.01 14.63
C ILE A 148 15.23 -0.43 13.20
N ALA A 149 14.27 -1.33 13.04
CA ALA A 149 13.57 -1.53 11.77
C ALA A 149 12.43 -0.52 11.60
N SER A 150 11.92 -0.38 10.39
CA SER A 150 10.79 0.51 10.08
C SER A 150 9.74 -0.18 9.21
N VAL A 151 8.56 0.41 9.17
CA VAL A 151 7.45 -0.12 8.35
C VAL A 151 7.77 -0.04 6.86
N GLY A 152 8.32 1.08 6.41
CA GLY A 152 8.62 1.34 5.00
C GLY A 152 9.88 0.69 4.47
N TRP A 153 10.77 0.19 5.35
CA TRP A 153 12.06 -0.43 5.07
C TRP A 153 12.98 0.43 4.18
N GLY A 154 12.78 0.47 2.85
CA GLY A 154 13.60 1.20 1.88
C GLY A 154 12.91 2.42 1.25
N ILE A 155 11.78 2.85 1.80
CA ILE A 155 11.04 4.04 1.38
C ILE A 155 11.88 5.29 1.65
N LYS A 156 11.79 6.31 0.79
CA LYS A 156 12.52 7.56 0.96
C LYS A 156 11.78 8.55 1.84
N ILE A 157 12.53 9.28 2.67
CA ILE A 157 12.01 10.29 3.60
C ILE A 157 12.45 11.68 3.14
N MET A 158 11.49 12.55 2.89
CA MET A 158 11.70 13.97 2.63
C MET A 158 11.46 14.77 3.93
N GLY A 159 12.42 15.55 4.37
CA GLY A 159 12.28 16.41 5.54
C GLY A 159 11.61 17.74 5.21
N ILE A 160 10.54 18.11 5.93
CA ILE A 160 9.93 19.43 5.82
C ILE A 160 9.88 20.07 7.22
N ASN A 161 10.78 21.00 7.46
CA ASN A 161 10.73 21.77 8.68
C ASN A 161 9.68 22.89 8.57
N SER A 162 8.67 22.81 9.43
CA SER A 162 7.56 23.80 9.49
C SER A 162 7.49 24.50 10.84
N SER A 163 8.59 24.53 11.60
CA SER A 163 8.65 25.05 12.96
C SER A 163 9.71 26.12 13.11
N THR A 164 9.38 27.14 13.87
CA THR A 164 10.33 28.14 14.34
C THR A 164 10.92 27.72 15.70
N GLU A 165 11.79 28.56 16.28
CA GLU A 165 12.51 28.33 17.56
C GLU A 165 11.66 27.94 18.80
N ASN A 166 10.31 27.90 18.69
CA ASN A 166 9.41 27.69 19.83
C ASN A 166 8.75 26.29 19.89
N GLN A 167 9.23 25.30 19.15
CA GLN A 167 8.67 23.93 19.08
C GLN A 167 7.16 23.90 18.64
N VAL A 168 6.73 24.91 17.93
CA VAL A 168 5.37 25.00 17.42
C VAL A 168 5.41 24.97 15.91
N VAL A 169 4.73 24.00 15.31
CA VAL A 169 4.54 23.97 13.87
C VAL A 169 3.57 25.08 13.49
N THR A 170 4.10 26.14 12.86
CA THR A 170 3.33 27.34 12.51
C THR A 170 2.97 27.39 11.02
N ASP A 171 3.80 26.77 10.18
CA ASP A 171 3.77 26.88 8.72
C ASP A 171 3.42 25.56 8.01
N ALA A 172 2.74 24.65 8.71
CA ALA A 172 2.39 23.32 8.20
C ALA A 172 1.65 23.34 6.86
N SER A 173 0.80 24.34 6.61
CA SER A 173 0.10 24.43 5.32
C SER A 173 1.02 24.77 4.15
N GLN A 174 2.09 25.52 4.40
CA GLN A 174 3.14 25.80 3.42
C GLN A 174 4.01 24.56 3.24
N GLY A 175 4.35 23.85 4.33
CA GLY A 175 5.10 22.61 4.28
C GLY A 175 4.39 21.51 3.50
N VAL A 176 3.09 21.36 3.66
CA VAL A 176 2.28 20.40 2.86
C VAL A 176 2.31 20.75 1.37
N LEU A 177 2.21 22.03 1.02
CA LEU A 177 2.28 22.44 -0.37
C LEU A 177 3.69 22.23 -0.96
N ALA A 178 4.73 22.59 -0.20
CA ALA A 178 6.12 22.39 -0.59
C ALA A 178 6.42 20.91 -0.84
N ALA A 179 6.05 20.03 0.09
CA ALA A 179 6.21 18.58 -0.05
C ALA A 179 5.59 18.05 -1.35
N ALA A 180 4.37 18.50 -1.67
CA ALA A 180 3.68 18.09 -2.89
C ALA A 180 4.34 18.63 -4.17
N GLN A 181 4.86 19.85 -4.15
CA GLN A 181 5.57 20.47 -5.28
C GLN A 181 6.90 19.79 -5.56
N MET A 182 7.61 19.37 -4.51
CA MET A 182 8.86 18.61 -4.60
C MET A 182 8.65 17.11 -4.89
N GLY A 183 7.42 16.66 -5.13
CA GLY A 183 7.13 15.33 -5.62
C GLY A 183 6.94 14.24 -4.55
N ALA A 184 6.53 14.59 -3.32
CA ALA A 184 6.15 13.59 -2.34
C ALA A 184 4.95 12.76 -2.79
N ASP A 185 5.03 11.44 -2.64
CA ASP A 185 3.92 10.50 -2.88
C ASP A 185 2.95 10.44 -1.71
N VAL A 186 3.50 10.51 -0.50
CA VAL A 186 2.75 10.45 0.76
C VAL A 186 3.18 11.62 1.64
N ILE A 187 2.22 12.26 2.28
CA ILE A 187 2.49 13.36 3.22
C ILE A 187 2.02 12.95 4.60
N ASN A 188 2.94 12.79 5.54
CA ASN A 188 2.61 12.50 6.93
C ASN A 188 2.48 13.78 7.75
N LEU A 189 1.35 13.92 8.46
CA LEU A 189 1.02 15.03 9.33
C LEU A 189 0.80 14.53 10.77
N SER A 190 1.90 14.45 11.54
CA SER A 190 1.84 14.11 12.97
C SER A 190 1.54 15.34 13.84
N LEU A 191 0.68 16.19 13.35
CA LEU A 191 0.33 17.50 13.90
C LEU A 191 -1.15 17.82 13.68
N GLY A 192 -1.62 18.85 14.36
CA GLY A 192 -2.97 19.37 14.13
C GLY A 192 -3.48 20.23 15.27
N SER A 193 -4.71 20.66 15.13
CA SER A 193 -5.40 21.47 16.13
C SER A 193 -6.88 21.10 16.20
N MET A 194 -7.48 21.43 17.35
CA MET A 194 -8.92 21.25 17.54
C MET A 194 -9.72 22.13 16.57
N GLY A 195 -10.73 21.55 15.98
CA GLY A 195 -11.65 22.22 15.07
C GLY A 195 -11.97 21.44 13.81
N SER A 196 -12.93 21.95 13.04
CA SER A 196 -13.28 21.37 11.75
C SER A 196 -12.22 21.68 10.69
N CYS A 197 -12.21 20.91 9.61
CA CYS A 197 -11.26 21.00 8.51
C CYS A 197 -10.99 22.41 7.94
N GLY A 198 -12.03 23.25 7.80
CA GLY A 198 -11.87 24.67 7.46
C GLY A 198 -11.05 24.91 6.18
N SER A 199 -9.99 25.72 6.30
CA SER A 199 -9.10 26.07 5.18
C SER A 199 -8.23 24.90 4.70
N TRP A 200 -8.00 23.90 5.53
CA TRP A 200 -7.24 22.69 5.18
C TRP A 200 -7.85 21.92 4.01
N GLN A 201 -9.18 21.86 3.90
CA GLN A 201 -9.84 21.07 2.87
C GLN A 201 -9.42 21.46 1.44
N ASN A 202 -9.26 22.74 1.17
CA ASN A 202 -8.84 23.19 -0.15
C ASN A 202 -7.39 22.79 -0.46
N LEU A 203 -6.51 22.89 0.54
CA LEU A 203 -5.11 22.46 0.40
C LEU A 203 -5.02 20.96 0.20
N ILE A 204 -5.70 20.17 1.04
CA ILE A 204 -5.75 18.70 0.91
C ILE A 204 -6.27 18.30 -0.48
N ASN A 205 -7.38 18.87 -0.94
CA ASN A 205 -7.89 18.63 -2.28
C ASN A 205 -6.87 18.97 -3.39
N THR A 206 -6.08 20.04 -3.19
CA THR A 206 -5.04 20.42 -4.16
C THR A 206 -3.92 19.39 -4.18
N VAL A 207 -3.36 19.00 -3.02
CA VAL A 207 -2.24 18.06 -2.99
C VAL A 207 -2.65 16.66 -3.41
N SER A 208 -3.88 16.22 -3.09
CA SER A 208 -4.36 14.91 -3.50
C SER A 208 -4.77 14.87 -4.99
N ASN A 209 -5.53 15.87 -5.49
CA ASN A 209 -6.08 15.79 -6.84
C ASN A 209 -5.14 16.35 -7.92
N THR A 210 -4.24 17.29 -7.57
CA THR A 210 -3.34 17.91 -8.55
C THR A 210 -1.96 17.29 -8.54
N TYR A 211 -1.44 16.98 -7.34
CA TYR A 211 -0.11 16.41 -7.17
C TYR A 211 -0.13 14.89 -6.95
N GLY A 212 -1.27 14.29 -6.65
CA GLY A 212 -1.41 12.85 -6.49
C GLY A 212 -0.89 12.31 -5.16
N CYS A 213 -0.75 13.18 -4.14
CA CYS A 213 -0.29 12.75 -2.82
C CYS A 213 -1.39 12.06 -2.03
N ILE A 214 -1.06 11.01 -1.27
CA ILE A 214 -1.90 10.49 -0.20
C ILE A 214 -1.51 11.20 1.10
N VAL A 215 -2.49 11.75 1.81
CA VAL A 215 -2.26 12.46 3.07
C VAL A 215 -2.67 11.58 4.24
N VAL A 216 -1.73 11.34 5.17
CA VAL A 216 -1.96 10.58 6.41
C VAL A 216 -1.79 11.52 7.59
N SER A 217 -2.75 11.54 8.51
CA SER A 217 -2.71 12.46 9.65
C SER A 217 -3.12 11.81 10.97
N SER A 218 -2.43 12.19 12.02
CA SER A 218 -2.77 11.78 13.38
C SER A 218 -4.13 12.34 13.82
N ALA A 219 -5.00 11.48 14.38
CA ALA A 219 -6.34 11.87 14.83
C ALA A 219 -6.34 12.82 16.04
N GLY A 220 -5.22 12.91 16.76
CA GLY A 220 -5.02 13.78 17.91
C GLY A 220 -4.98 13.03 19.25
N ASN A 221 -4.50 13.71 20.29
CA ASN A 221 -4.36 13.20 21.65
C ASN A 221 -5.29 13.97 22.62
N GLY A 222 -6.58 14.00 22.28
CA GLY A 222 -7.58 14.86 22.93
C GLY A 222 -7.63 14.74 24.45
N GLY A 223 -7.52 13.50 25.01
CA GLY A 223 -7.56 13.27 26.44
C GLY A 223 -6.37 13.84 27.21
N GLU A 224 -5.18 13.84 26.64
CA GLU A 224 -3.97 14.43 27.26
C GLU A 224 -3.96 15.96 27.18
N ASN A 225 -4.52 16.51 26.10
CA ASN A 225 -4.56 17.95 25.88
C ASN A 225 -5.73 18.68 26.59
N GLY A 226 -6.50 17.97 27.42
CA GLY A 226 -7.61 18.52 28.19
C GLY A 226 -8.87 18.78 27.37
N TYR A 227 -8.96 18.21 26.17
CA TYR A 227 -10.14 18.17 25.32
C TYR A 227 -10.88 16.84 25.49
N THR A 228 -12.07 16.73 24.93
CA THR A 228 -12.73 15.43 24.84
C THR A 228 -12.09 14.60 23.71
N ASN A 229 -12.05 13.28 23.87
CA ASN A 229 -11.52 12.37 22.86
C ASN A 229 -12.34 12.33 21.56
N PHE A 230 -13.48 13.03 21.53
CA PHE A 230 -14.46 13.01 20.44
C PHE A 230 -14.56 14.37 19.73
N ASP A 231 -13.72 15.31 20.08
CA ASP A 231 -13.68 16.59 19.39
C ASP A 231 -12.99 16.46 18.03
N LEU A 232 -13.51 17.13 17.00
CA LEU A 232 -12.91 17.15 15.69
C LEU A 232 -11.49 17.73 15.73
N HIS A 233 -10.58 17.06 15.05
CA HIS A 233 -9.18 17.44 14.92
C HIS A 233 -8.84 17.70 13.45
N SER A 234 -8.14 18.78 13.16
CA SER A 234 -7.78 19.20 11.80
C SER A 234 -6.25 19.18 11.64
N PRO A 235 -5.70 18.64 10.54
CA PRO A 235 -6.37 18.28 9.27
C PRO A 235 -6.97 16.87 9.22
N SER A 236 -6.82 16.02 10.22
CA SER A 236 -7.24 14.62 10.19
C SER A 236 -8.74 14.41 9.90
N SER A 237 -9.60 15.36 10.23
CA SER A 237 -11.04 15.29 9.91
C SER A 237 -11.41 15.79 8.52
N CYS A 238 -10.42 16.10 7.66
CA CYS A 238 -10.67 16.49 6.29
C CYS A 238 -10.98 15.29 5.40
N ASN A 239 -11.78 15.49 4.35
CA ASN A 239 -11.90 14.50 3.29
C ASN A 239 -10.57 14.34 2.57
N ASN A 240 -10.28 13.16 2.04
CA ASN A 240 -9.02 12.78 1.38
C ASN A 240 -7.80 12.83 2.34
N VAL A 241 -8.04 12.56 3.61
CA VAL A 241 -6.98 12.35 4.62
C VAL A 241 -7.24 11.03 5.30
N ILE A 242 -6.25 10.16 5.37
CA ILE A 242 -6.30 8.95 6.20
C ILE A 242 -6.05 9.38 7.65
N SER A 243 -7.10 9.37 8.44
CA SER A 243 -7.07 9.73 9.86
C SER A 243 -6.73 8.54 10.73
N VAL A 244 -5.67 8.65 11.53
CA VAL A 244 -5.09 7.53 12.28
C VAL A 244 -5.19 7.74 13.78
N THR A 245 -5.89 6.84 14.49
CA THR A 245 -5.89 6.78 15.95
C THR A 245 -4.94 5.70 16.48
N ALA A 246 -4.78 5.63 17.81
CA ALA A 246 -3.75 4.82 18.45
C ALA A 246 -4.30 3.60 19.19
N THR A 247 -3.56 2.46 19.09
CA THR A 247 -3.73 1.27 19.95
C THR A 247 -2.49 0.98 20.77
N ASP A 248 -2.65 0.20 21.84
CA ASP A 248 -1.60 -0.31 22.71
C ASP A 248 -1.14 -1.74 22.28
N PRO A 249 -0.12 -2.35 22.99
CA PRO A 249 0.39 -3.68 22.67
C PRO A 249 -0.61 -4.85 22.81
N VAL A 250 -1.74 -4.63 23.41
CA VAL A 250 -2.79 -5.66 23.59
C VAL A 250 -4.07 -5.30 22.85
N ASP A 251 -3.95 -4.43 21.84
CA ASP A 251 -5.06 -3.94 21.01
C ASP A 251 -6.17 -3.26 21.82
N GLN A 252 -5.78 -2.44 22.80
CA GLN A 252 -6.72 -1.59 23.52
C GLN A 252 -6.62 -0.15 23.00
N PHE A 253 -7.77 0.49 22.97
CA PHE A 253 -7.85 1.92 22.72
C PHE A 253 -7.71 2.65 24.06
N ASP A 254 -6.56 3.28 24.23
CA ASP A 254 -6.34 4.13 25.39
C ASP A 254 -7.08 5.46 25.23
N CYS A 255 -7.93 5.78 26.19
CA CYS A 255 -8.76 6.98 26.16
C CYS A 255 -7.99 8.34 26.22
N TRP A 256 -6.69 8.35 25.99
CA TRP A 256 -5.92 9.57 25.74
C TRP A 256 -5.92 9.96 24.25
N ALA A 257 -6.05 8.98 23.34
CA ALA A 257 -6.14 9.22 21.92
C ALA A 257 -7.51 9.76 21.50
N THR A 258 -7.58 10.39 20.34
CA THR A 258 -8.84 10.83 19.75
C THR A 258 -9.54 9.69 19.02
N ALA A 259 -10.85 9.55 19.26
CA ALA A 259 -11.75 8.66 18.55
C ALA A 259 -12.89 9.47 17.91
N GLY A 260 -13.39 9.06 16.77
CA GLY A 260 -14.47 9.77 16.09
C GLY A 260 -14.89 9.13 14.78
N GLU A 261 -16.01 9.57 14.24
CA GLU A 261 -16.53 9.09 12.94
C GLU A 261 -15.61 9.44 11.74
N THR A 262 -14.65 10.35 11.95
CA THR A 262 -13.67 10.76 10.94
C THR A 262 -12.35 9.99 11.04
N VAL A 263 -12.26 9.02 11.95
CA VAL A 263 -11.09 8.12 12.03
C VAL A 263 -11.27 7.00 11.01
N ASP A 264 -10.27 6.78 10.18
CA ASP A 264 -10.31 5.78 9.12
C ASP A 264 -9.68 4.46 9.54
N ILE A 265 -8.60 4.52 10.35
CA ILE A 265 -7.83 3.35 10.76
C ILE A 265 -7.20 3.55 12.13
N SER A 266 -6.99 2.44 12.86
CA SER A 266 -6.19 2.40 14.07
C SER A 266 -4.81 1.83 13.79
N ALA A 267 -3.78 2.29 14.52
CA ALA A 267 -2.43 1.73 14.45
C ALA A 267 -1.70 1.83 15.81
N PRO A 268 -0.64 1.06 16.05
CA PRO A 268 0.16 1.15 17.26
C PRO A 268 0.62 2.57 17.58
N GLY A 269 0.42 3.02 18.81
CA GLY A 269 0.78 4.38 19.24
C GLY A 269 1.27 4.48 20.69
N TRP A 270 1.49 3.35 21.36
CA TRP A 270 1.92 3.29 22.76
C TRP A 270 3.30 2.65 22.88
N GLN A 271 4.23 3.32 23.64
CA GLN A 271 5.61 2.83 23.80
C GLN A 271 6.28 2.43 22.49
N ILE A 272 6.19 3.30 21.51
CA ILE A 272 6.82 3.13 20.19
C ILE A 272 8.32 3.40 20.33
N ARG A 273 9.17 2.42 19.98
CA ARG A 273 10.61 2.57 19.90
C ARG A 273 10.98 3.18 18.56
N THR A 274 11.62 4.35 18.57
CA THR A 274 11.97 5.07 17.35
C THR A 274 13.31 5.83 17.49
N THR A 275 13.76 6.44 16.38
CA THR A 275 14.95 7.31 16.36
C THR A 275 14.75 8.56 17.22
N ASP A 276 15.85 9.19 17.63
CA ASP A 276 15.88 10.43 18.38
C ASP A 276 17.07 11.29 17.88
N VAL A 277 16.99 12.59 17.99
CA VAL A 277 18.03 13.50 17.50
C VAL A 277 19.41 13.17 18.08
N GLY A 278 20.46 13.46 17.31
CA GLY A 278 21.86 13.20 17.69
C GLY A 278 22.25 11.73 17.64
N GLY A 279 21.63 10.95 16.77
CA GLY A 279 21.92 9.53 16.56
C GLY A 279 21.38 8.62 17.68
N GLY A 280 20.39 9.07 18.45
CA GLY A 280 19.79 8.37 19.57
C GLY A 280 18.54 7.56 19.23
N TYR A 281 17.99 6.89 20.26
CA TYR A 281 16.72 6.14 20.16
C TYR A 281 15.94 6.29 21.45
N THR A 282 14.63 6.49 21.33
CA THR A 282 13.75 6.71 22.48
C THR A 282 12.49 5.85 22.43
N TYR A 283 11.73 5.85 23.53
CA TYR A 283 10.35 5.35 23.56
C TYR A 283 9.42 6.54 23.68
N THR A 284 8.38 6.53 22.88
CA THR A 284 7.39 7.60 22.82
C THR A 284 5.97 7.06 22.68
N GLN A 285 4.98 7.94 22.76
CA GLN A 285 3.57 7.60 22.56
C GLN A 285 2.80 8.77 21.95
N GLY A 286 1.71 8.47 21.27
CA GLY A 286 0.85 9.45 20.62
C GLY A 286 0.31 8.93 19.30
N THR A 287 -0.83 9.47 18.87
CA THR A 287 -1.30 9.29 17.49
C THR A 287 -0.31 9.84 16.47
N SER A 288 0.59 10.73 16.90
CA SER A 288 1.73 11.22 16.13
C SER A 288 2.68 10.11 15.68
N PHE A 289 2.67 8.93 16.32
CA PHE A 289 3.49 7.77 15.96
C PHE A 289 2.67 6.69 15.27
N SER A 290 1.36 6.67 15.47
CA SER A 290 0.45 5.82 14.69
C SER A 290 0.36 6.27 13.24
N SER A 291 0.29 7.59 12.99
CA SER A 291 0.23 8.18 11.66
C SER A 291 1.42 7.78 10.76
N PRO A 292 2.69 7.96 11.18
CA PRO A 292 3.83 7.58 10.34
C PRO A 292 3.97 6.06 10.12
N ILE A 293 3.49 5.22 11.05
CA ILE A 293 3.38 3.77 10.84
C ILE A 293 2.44 3.49 9.66
N VAL A 294 1.29 4.18 9.60
CA VAL A 294 0.36 4.05 8.47
C VAL A 294 0.94 4.69 7.20
N ALA A 295 1.62 5.84 7.29
CA ALA A 295 2.26 6.47 6.13
C ALA A 295 3.34 5.57 5.50
N GLY A 296 4.15 4.89 6.32
CA GLY A 296 5.11 3.88 5.87
C GLY A 296 4.43 2.69 5.19
N ALA A 297 3.28 2.23 5.72
CA ALA A 297 2.49 1.16 5.11
C ALA A 297 1.89 1.58 3.75
N VAL A 298 1.33 2.80 3.65
CA VAL A 298 0.85 3.37 2.38
C VAL A 298 1.96 3.43 1.35
N ALA A 299 3.14 3.91 1.75
CA ALA A 299 4.29 4.00 0.86
C ALA A 299 4.78 2.61 0.41
N LEU A 300 4.79 1.62 1.31
CA LEU A 300 5.14 0.24 0.99
C LEU A 300 4.14 -0.35 -0.03
N LEU A 301 2.85 -0.09 0.12
CA LEU A 301 1.81 -0.48 -0.83
C LEU A 301 2.01 0.22 -2.20
N LYS A 302 2.29 1.53 -2.23
CA LYS A 302 2.60 2.25 -3.47
C LYS A 302 3.82 1.67 -4.19
N SER A 303 4.87 1.30 -3.45
CA SER A 303 6.06 0.67 -4.05
C SER A 303 5.76 -0.72 -4.62
N ARG A 304 4.84 -1.46 -4.00
CA ARG A 304 4.41 -2.79 -4.47
C ARG A 304 3.49 -2.69 -5.68
N TYR A 305 2.64 -1.66 -5.74
CA TYR A 305 1.64 -1.41 -6.78
C TYR A 305 1.83 -0.05 -7.47
N PRO A 306 2.96 0.19 -8.16
CA PRO A 306 3.34 1.53 -8.63
C PRO A 306 2.40 2.10 -9.70
N ASN A 307 1.59 1.27 -10.35
CA ASN A 307 0.65 1.70 -11.39
C ASN A 307 -0.80 1.82 -10.87
N SER A 308 -1.02 1.60 -9.58
CA SER A 308 -2.36 1.65 -8.99
C SER A 308 -2.75 3.07 -8.62
N SER A 309 -4.05 3.35 -8.61
CA SER A 309 -4.58 4.63 -8.14
C SER A 309 -4.43 4.79 -6.63
N ASN A 310 -4.46 6.02 -6.14
CA ASN A 310 -4.48 6.28 -4.70
C ASN A 310 -5.72 5.66 -4.04
N ASP A 311 -6.90 5.76 -4.68
CA ASP A 311 -8.14 5.14 -4.19
C ASP A 311 -7.96 3.64 -3.96
N PHE A 312 -7.28 2.94 -4.87
CA PHE A 312 -6.97 1.52 -4.71
C PHE A 312 -6.06 1.25 -3.51
N ILE A 313 -4.99 2.03 -3.34
CA ILE A 313 -4.07 1.90 -2.19
C ILE A 313 -4.81 2.13 -0.87
N GLU A 314 -5.66 3.15 -0.80
CA GLU A 314 -6.49 3.44 0.37
C GLU A 314 -7.51 2.32 0.62
N GLU A 315 -8.16 1.80 -0.43
CA GLU A 315 -9.15 0.71 -0.33
C GLU A 315 -8.53 -0.56 0.25
N ILE A 316 -7.39 -1.02 -0.28
CA ILE A 316 -6.74 -2.23 0.24
C ILE A 316 -6.18 -2.05 1.65
N LEU A 317 -5.75 -0.84 2.01
CA LEU A 317 -5.31 -0.52 3.36
C LEU A 317 -6.47 -0.59 4.37
N ILE A 318 -7.57 0.10 4.07
CA ILE A 318 -8.69 0.31 5.00
C ILE A 318 -9.56 -0.95 5.13
N ASN A 319 -9.75 -1.71 4.06
CA ASN A 319 -10.64 -2.88 4.07
C ASN A 319 -9.98 -4.16 4.61
N ASN A 320 -8.67 -4.18 4.86
CA ASN A 320 -7.93 -5.37 5.27
C ASN A 320 -7.29 -5.25 6.66
N THR A 321 -7.98 -4.58 7.56
CA THR A 321 -7.57 -4.36 8.95
C THR A 321 -7.94 -5.51 9.88
N ASP A 322 -7.31 -5.56 11.05
CA ASP A 322 -7.68 -6.49 12.12
C ASP A 322 -8.72 -5.87 13.05
N GLN A 323 -9.79 -6.64 13.34
CA GLN A 323 -10.80 -6.24 14.30
C GLN A 323 -10.33 -6.52 15.73
N PHE A 324 -10.56 -5.60 16.64
CA PHE A 324 -10.19 -5.75 18.05
C PHE A 324 -11.35 -5.41 19.00
N SER A 325 -11.25 -5.85 20.27
CA SER A 325 -12.39 -5.85 21.22
C SER A 325 -12.95 -4.47 21.51
N ASP A 326 -12.09 -3.44 21.58
CA ASP A 326 -12.50 -2.10 21.97
C ASP A 326 -13.30 -1.37 20.89
N MET A 327 -13.31 -1.86 19.64
CA MET A 327 -14.21 -1.34 18.60
C MET A 327 -15.69 -1.42 18.96
N THR A 328 -16.05 -2.31 19.88
CA THR A 328 -17.42 -2.42 20.47
C THR A 328 -17.49 -1.93 21.90
N GLY A 329 -16.40 -1.35 22.42
CA GLY A 329 -16.23 -0.88 23.78
C GLY A 329 -16.79 0.51 24.06
N SER A 330 -16.28 1.13 25.12
CA SER A 330 -16.60 2.51 25.48
C SER A 330 -15.41 3.20 26.14
N CYS A 331 -15.29 4.49 25.91
CA CYS A 331 -14.33 5.37 26.57
C CYS A 331 -15.07 6.46 27.34
N GLN A 332 -14.77 6.60 28.63
CA GLN A 332 -15.40 7.59 29.51
C GLN A 332 -16.94 7.57 29.45
N GLY A 333 -17.54 6.39 29.20
CA GLY A 333 -18.98 6.20 29.09
C GLY A 333 -19.59 6.52 27.70
N THR A 334 -18.77 6.89 26.72
CA THR A 334 -19.18 7.07 25.32
C THR A 334 -18.83 5.80 24.54
N SER A 335 -19.75 5.33 23.69
CA SER A 335 -19.52 4.17 22.82
C SER A 335 -18.43 4.45 21.81
N LEU A 336 -17.56 3.47 21.55
CA LEU A 336 -16.52 3.53 20.54
C LEU A 336 -16.95 2.89 19.20
N VAL A 337 -18.16 2.39 19.10
CA VAL A 337 -18.67 1.76 17.88
C VAL A 337 -18.63 2.74 16.70
N GLY A 338 -17.87 2.38 15.66
CA GLY A 338 -17.68 3.23 14.47
C GLY A 338 -16.77 4.44 14.67
N MET A 339 -16.00 4.50 15.78
CA MET A 339 -15.15 5.65 16.11
C MET A 339 -13.65 5.35 16.07
N LEU A 340 -13.26 4.12 15.79
CA LEU A 340 -11.86 3.67 15.74
C LEU A 340 -11.43 3.25 14.32
N GLY A 341 -12.18 3.73 13.33
CA GLY A 341 -11.96 3.38 11.93
C GLY A 341 -12.36 1.95 11.59
N SER A 342 -11.77 1.41 10.55
CA SER A 342 -12.06 0.06 10.04
C SER A 342 -11.43 -1.06 10.90
N GLY A 343 -10.44 -0.74 11.73
CA GLY A 343 -9.71 -1.69 12.57
C GLY A 343 -8.25 -1.30 12.73
N ARG A 344 -7.43 -2.18 13.30
CA ARG A 344 -5.99 -1.99 13.39
C ARG A 344 -5.31 -2.37 12.08
N LEU A 345 -4.35 -1.58 11.65
CA LEU A 345 -3.51 -1.83 10.48
C LEU A 345 -2.97 -3.27 10.46
N ASN A 346 -3.08 -3.92 9.29
CA ASN A 346 -2.44 -5.18 8.98
C ASN A 346 -1.81 -5.11 7.58
N ILE A 347 -0.49 -4.93 7.53
CA ILE A 347 0.23 -4.69 6.27
C ILE A 347 0.22 -5.93 5.38
N TYR A 348 0.40 -7.10 5.97
CA TYR A 348 0.43 -8.36 5.21
C TYR A 348 -0.91 -8.59 4.48
N ARG A 349 -2.04 -8.42 5.17
CA ARG A 349 -3.36 -8.55 4.55
C ARG A 349 -3.59 -7.51 3.47
N SER A 350 -3.17 -6.26 3.69
CA SER A 350 -3.30 -5.20 2.70
C SER A 350 -2.54 -5.53 1.41
N ILE A 351 -1.30 -6.04 1.53
CA ILE A 351 -0.52 -6.48 0.37
C ILE A 351 -1.18 -7.69 -0.31
N MET A 352 -1.58 -8.70 0.45
CA MET A 352 -2.22 -9.90 -0.13
C MET A 352 -3.51 -9.56 -0.87
N ALA A 353 -4.33 -8.65 -0.32
CA ALA A 353 -5.55 -8.17 -0.99
C ALA A 353 -5.24 -7.39 -2.28
N GLY A 354 -4.14 -6.64 -2.31
CA GLY A 354 -3.67 -5.97 -3.51
C GLY A 354 -3.20 -6.95 -4.58
N ASP A 355 -2.50 -8.00 -4.19
CA ASP A 355 -2.08 -9.05 -5.11
C ASP A 355 -3.29 -9.79 -5.72
N GLU A 356 -4.30 -10.10 -4.91
CA GLU A 356 -5.54 -10.71 -5.38
C GLU A 356 -6.32 -9.78 -6.35
N SER A 357 -6.40 -8.50 -6.06
CA SER A 357 -7.10 -7.53 -6.91
C SER A 357 -6.35 -7.17 -8.19
N GLN A 358 -5.04 -7.40 -8.24
CA GLN A 358 -4.23 -7.25 -9.47
C GLN A 358 -4.31 -8.48 -10.39
N ILE A 359 -5.04 -9.52 -10.00
CA ILE A 359 -5.33 -10.69 -10.81
C ILE A 359 -6.78 -10.61 -11.30
N PRO A 360 -7.07 -10.77 -12.60
CA PRO A 360 -8.44 -10.89 -13.06
C PRO A 360 -9.14 -12.09 -12.39
N GLN A 361 -10.28 -11.86 -11.77
CA GLN A 361 -11.07 -12.91 -11.12
C GLN A 361 -12.07 -13.48 -12.13
N LEU A 362 -11.58 -14.43 -12.93
CA LEU A 362 -12.35 -15.02 -14.03
C LEU A 362 -13.16 -16.22 -13.55
N PHE A 363 -14.42 -16.28 -14.00
CA PHE A 363 -15.31 -17.40 -13.72
C PHE A 363 -16.10 -17.79 -14.98
N ILE A 364 -16.61 -19.03 -15.02
CA ILE A 364 -17.51 -19.48 -16.07
C ILE A 364 -18.92 -19.00 -15.73
N ASP A 365 -19.42 -18.05 -16.54
CA ASP A 365 -20.74 -17.45 -16.38
C ASP A 365 -21.83 -18.30 -17.04
N ASP A 366 -21.53 -18.90 -18.23
CA ASP A 366 -22.47 -19.76 -18.95
C ASP A 366 -21.74 -20.75 -19.87
N VAL A 367 -22.39 -21.85 -20.17
CA VAL A 367 -21.91 -22.90 -21.08
C VAL A 367 -22.94 -23.14 -22.20
N ASN A 368 -22.54 -22.90 -23.42
CA ASN A 368 -23.42 -23.02 -24.58
C ASN A 368 -23.03 -24.20 -25.47
N TYR A 369 -23.92 -25.16 -25.63
CA TYR A 369 -23.77 -26.28 -26.52
C TYR A 369 -24.31 -25.91 -27.90
N LEU A 370 -23.53 -26.10 -28.96
CA LEU A 370 -23.83 -25.71 -30.32
C LEU A 370 -23.60 -26.89 -31.26
N ASN A 371 -24.57 -27.09 -32.19
CA ASN A 371 -24.43 -28.01 -33.31
C ASN A 371 -24.02 -29.44 -32.89
N ASP A 372 -24.93 -30.13 -32.25
CA ASP A 372 -24.94 -31.59 -32.33
C ASP A 372 -25.13 -32.03 -33.81
N THR A 373 -24.67 -33.22 -34.15
CA THR A 373 -24.56 -33.61 -35.54
C THR A 373 -25.93 -33.82 -36.18
N ASP A 374 -26.94 -34.23 -35.43
CA ASP A 374 -28.32 -34.48 -35.93
C ASP A 374 -29.32 -33.39 -35.52
N GLY A 375 -28.95 -32.46 -34.65
CA GLY A 375 -29.73 -31.29 -34.28
C GLY A 375 -30.82 -31.55 -33.26
N ASP A 376 -30.78 -32.65 -32.52
CA ASP A 376 -31.77 -33.00 -31.51
C ASP A 376 -31.51 -32.38 -30.13
N GLY A 377 -30.37 -31.73 -29.94
CA GLY A 377 -29.97 -31.05 -28.68
C GLY A 377 -29.29 -31.98 -27.66
N ILE A 378 -29.01 -33.21 -28.07
CA ILE A 378 -28.37 -34.24 -27.22
C ILE A 378 -27.03 -34.63 -27.81
N PHE A 379 -26.02 -34.77 -27.00
CA PHE A 379 -24.70 -35.25 -27.44
C PHE A 379 -24.64 -36.79 -27.36
N ASN A 380 -24.98 -37.45 -28.50
CA ASN A 380 -25.09 -38.88 -28.62
C ASN A 380 -23.75 -39.54 -28.97
N PRO A 381 -23.59 -40.87 -28.69
CA PRO A 381 -22.46 -41.62 -29.18
C PRO A 381 -22.31 -41.58 -30.71
N GLY A 382 -21.11 -41.27 -31.19
CA GLY A 382 -20.81 -41.11 -32.62
C GLY A 382 -20.93 -39.64 -33.10
N GLU A 383 -21.30 -38.73 -32.27
CA GLU A 383 -21.52 -37.33 -32.62
C GLU A 383 -20.36 -36.39 -32.23
N GLN A 384 -20.44 -35.17 -32.80
CA GLN A 384 -19.62 -34.02 -32.42
C GLN A 384 -20.50 -32.91 -31.83
N VAL A 385 -19.97 -32.31 -30.76
CA VAL A 385 -20.58 -31.13 -30.16
C VAL A 385 -19.58 -30.00 -30.09
N LYS A 386 -20.03 -28.80 -30.30
CA LYS A 386 -19.29 -27.57 -30.08
C LYS A 386 -19.69 -26.94 -28.75
N ILE A 387 -18.74 -26.61 -27.93
CA ILE A 387 -18.97 -25.98 -26.64
C ILE A 387 -18.33 -24.59 -26.62
N LYS A 388 -19.14 -23.58 -26.33
CA LYS A 388 -18.70 -22.21 -26.07
C LYS A 388 -18.86 -21.91 -24.59
N LEU A 389 -17.89 -21.20 -24.03
CA LEU A 389 -17.98 -20.66 -22.69
C LEU A 389 -18.26 -19.16 -22.74
N VAL A 390 -19.04 -18.72 -21.80
CA VAL A 390 -19.13 -17.30 -21.43
C VAL A 390 -18.29 -17.12 -20.19
N ILE A 391 -17.30 -16.23 -20.24
CA ILE A 391 -16.39 -15.97 -19.12
C ILE A 391 -16.72 -14.61 -18.55
N GLY A 392 -17.02 -14.59 -17.25
CA GLY A 392 -17.19 -13.38 -16.47
C GLY A 392 -15.89 -12.98 -15.77
N ASN A 393 -15.74 -11.67 -15.52
CA ASN A 393 -14.70 -11.11 -14.68
C ASN A 393 -15.39 -10.41 -13.50
N GLU A 394 -15.06 -10.74 -12.26
CA GLU A 394 -15.75 -10.23 -11.08
C GLU A 394 -15.68 -8.71 -10.96
N VAL A 395 -16.68 -8.13 -10.31
CA VAL A 395 -16.74 -6.69 -10.04
C VAL A 395 -15.62 -6.32 -9.07
N GLY A 396 -14.83 -5.31 -9.42
CA GLY A 396 -13.71 -4.84 -8.60
C GLY A 396 -12.35 -5.45 -8.96
N SER A 397 -12.30 -6.50 -9.82
CA SER A 397 -11.04 -7.05 -10.33
C SER A 397 -10.52 -6.21 -11.50
N ILE A 398 -9.23 -6.37 -11.84
CA ILE A 398 -8.67 -5.70 -13.02
C ILE A 398 -9.21 -6.30 -14.34
N PRO A 399 -9.16 -5.56 -15.46
CA PRO A 399 -9.49 -6.09 -16.77
C PRO A 399 -8.63 -7.29 -17.16
N ALA A 400 -9.23 -8.34 -17.70
CA ALA A 400 -8.52 -9.52 -18.16
C ALA A 400 -8.17 -9.40 -19.65
N GLU A 401 -6.88 -9.45 -19.97
CA GLU A 401 -6.38 -9.40 -21.33
C GLU A 401 -5.79 -10.76 -21.76
N ASN A 402 -5.82 -11.02 -23.08
CA ASN A 402 -5.24 -12.24 -23.66
C ASN A 402 -5.71 -13.53 -22.97
N VAL A 403 -7.02 -13.64 -22.71
CA VAL A 403 -7.59 -14.78 -22.00
C VAL A 403 -7.56 -16.00 -22.92
N ILE A 404 -6.92 -17.07 -22.45
CA ILE A 404 -6.83 -18.37 -23.11
C ILE A 404 -7.42 -19.42 -22.17
N ILE A 405 -8.30 -20.23 -22.70
CA ILE A 405 -8.93 -21.33 -21.96
C ILE A 405 -8.54 -22.64 -22.63
N THR A 406 -8.07 -23.59 -21.82
CA THR A 406 -7.83 -24.95 -22.28
C THR A 406 -8.71 -25.92 -21.53
N ILE A 407 -9.15 -26.98 -22.21
CA ILE A 407 -9.95 -28.05 -21.63
C ILE A 407 -9.27 -29.40 -21.85
N SER A 408 -9.33 -30.26 -20.86
CA SER A 408 -8.81 -31.64 -20.92
C SER A 408 -9.76 -32.60 -20.22
N THR A 409 -9.71 -33.86 -20.58
CA THR A 409 -10.39 -34.96 -19.90
C THR A 409 -9.56 -36.25 -19.97
N GLU A 410 -9.66 -37.06 -18.96
CA GLU A 410 -9.11 -38.44 -18.94
C GLU A 410 -10.19 -39.47 -19.32
N ASP A 411 -11.39 -39.03 -19.66
CA ASP A 411 -12.49 -39.92 -20.01
C ASP A 411 -12.31 -40.49 -21.43
N GLU A 412 -12.07 -41.80 -21.54
CA GLU A 412 -11.82 -42.45 -22.80
C GLU A 412 -13.07 -42.55 -23.73
N ARG A 413 -14.24 -42.18 -23.25
CA ARG A 413 -15.49 -42.18 -24.03
C ARG A 413 -15.56 -41.04 -25.05
N VAL A 414 -14.75 -39.99 -24.86
CA VAL A 414 -14.74 -38.80 -25.73
C VAL A 414 -13.33 -38.45 -26.17
N ALA A 415 -13.23 -37.80 -27.33
CA ALA A 415 -12.01 -37.14 -27.79
C ALA A 415 -12.25 -35.65 -27.88
N ILE A 416 -11.34 -34.84 -27.39
CA ILE A 416 -11.35 -33.38 -27.59
C ILE A 416 -10.54 -33.10 -28.85
N LEU A 417 -11.22 -32.62 -29.89
CA LEU A 417 -10.64 -32.35 -31.21
C LEU A 417 -10.08 -30.93 -31.32
N ASP A 418 -10.70 -29.99 -30.55
CA ASP A 418 -10.20 -28.63 -30.33
C ASP A 418 -10.34 -28.32 -28.84
N ASN A 419 -9.23 -28.09 -28.19
CA ASN A 419 -9.14 -27.97 -26.73
C ASN A 419 -8.79 -26.57 -26.24
N THR A 420 -8.75 -25.57 -27.14
CA THR A 420 -8.30 -24.20 -26.77
C THR A 420 -9.25 -23.15 -27.30
N ILE A 421 -9.62 -22.21 -26.45
CA ILE A 421 -10.38 -21.02 -26.83
C ILE A 421 -9.53 -19.78 -26.48
N THR A 422 -9.47 -18.80 -27.38
CA THR A 422 -8.80 -17.53 -27.16
C THR A 422 -9.78 -16.38 -27.24
N PHE A 423 -9.75 -15.47 -26.26
CA PHE A 423 -10.52 -14.25 -26.23
C PHE A 423 -9.67 -13.10 -26.77
N PRO A 424 -10.02 -12.54 -27.93
CA PRO A 424 -9.22 -11.49 -28.57
C PRO A 424 -9.45 -10.09 -27.96
N ASN A 425 -10.45 -9.95 -27.10
CA ASN A 425 -10.81 -8.68 -26.46
C ASN A 425 -10.62 -8.79 -24.95
N THR A 426 -10.33 -7.65 -24.33
CA THR A 426 -10.31 -7.48 -22.87
C THR A 426 -11.69 -7.81 -22.28
N ILE A 427 -11.71 -8.53 -21.15
CA ILE A 427 -12.91 -8.74 -20.35
C ILE A 427 -12.85 -7.76 -19.18
N GLU A 428 -13.63 -6.70 -19.28
CA GLU A 428 -13.67 -5.64 -18.27
C GLU A 428 -14.24 -6.13 -16.94
N SER A 429 -13.87 -5.47 -15.85
CA SER A 429 -14.42 -5.74 -14.50
C SER A 429 -15.96 -5.72 -14.52
N GLY A 430 -16.57 -6.72 -13.89
CA GLY A 430 -18.02 -6.84 -13.79
C GLY A 430 -18.74 -7.13 -15.12
N THR A 431 -18.01 -7.55 -16.15
CA THR A 431 -18.60 -7.93 -17.45
C THR A 431 -18.33 -9.38 -17.79
N SER A 432 -19.11 -9.90 -18.75
CA SER A 432 -18.88 -11.23 -19.32
C SER A 432 -18.65 -11.13 -20.82
N ALA A 433 -17.80 -12.01 -21.35
CA ALA A 433 -17.48 -12.10 -22.75
C ALA A 433 -17.66 -13.54 -23.27
N PHE A 434 -17.91 -13.66 -24.55
CA PHE A 434 -17.95 -14.94 -25.27
C PHE A 434 -17.23 -14.80 -26.61
N THR A 435 -16.72 -15.93 -27.12
CA THR A 435 -16.10 -15.94 -28.45
C THR A 435 -17.19 -16.10 -29.54
N LEU A 436 -17.07 -15.32 -30.61
CA LEU A 436 -17.99 -15.43 -31.75
C LEU A 436 -17.67 -16.64 -32.63
N ILE A 437 -16.40 -16.98 -32.80
CA ILE A 437 -15.90 -17.95 -33.77
C ILE A 437 -15.30 -19.17 -33.06
N ASP A 438 -14.59 -18.97 -31.98
CA ASP A 438 -13.81 -19.98 -31.27
C ASP A 438 -14.70 -20.83 -30.35
N HIS A 439 -14.41 -22.14 -30.26
CA HIS A 439 -15.18 -23.11 -29.47
C HIS A 439 -14.36 -24.37 -29.22
N PHE A 440 -14.65 -25.09 -28.15
CA PHE A 440 -14.16 -26.45 -27.97
C PHE A 440 -14.93 -27.40 -28.89
N LEU A 441 -14.25 -28.42 -29.43
CA LEU A 441 -14.87 -29.43 -30.27
C LEU A 441 -14.66 -30.81 -29.63
N PHE A 442 -15.75 -31.47 -29.28
CA PHE A 442 -15.79 -32.81 -28.72
C PHE A 442 -16.35 -33.80 -29.72
N PHE A 443 -15.87 -35.06 -29.64
CA PHE A 443 -16.39 -36.20 -30.35
C PHE A 443 -16.62 -37.35 -29.35
N ALA A 444 -17.84 -37.89 -29.30
CA ALA A 444 -18.16 -39.10 -28.54
C ALA A 444 -17.94 -40.33 -29.39
N PHE A 445 -17.23 -41.36 -28.87
CA PHE A 445 -17.05 -42.59 -29.60
C PHE A 445 -18.38 -43.38 -29.76
N GLU A 446 -18.53 -44.19 -30.85
CA GLU A 446 -19.76 -44.90 -31.18
C GLU A 446 -20.21 -45.88 -30.06
N ASP A 447 -19.28 -46.38 -29.23
CA ASP A 447 -19.52 -47.29 -28.13
C ASP A 447 -19.52 -46.62 -26.75
N ALA A 448 -19.56 -45.27 -26.74
CA ALA A 448 -19.57 -44.51 -25.48
C ALA A 448 -20.85 -44.81 -24.68
N LEU A 449 -20.65 -45.07 -23.38
CA LEU A 449 -21.77 -45.22 -22.44
C LEU A 449 -22.24 -43.83 -22.01
N LEU A 450 -23.54 -43.66 -21.91
CA LEU A 450 -24.18 -42.42 -21.42
C LEU A 450 -23.72 -42.12 -19.95
N GLY A 451 -23.58 -40.88 -19.67
CA GLY A 451 -23.18 -40.36 -18.34
C GLY A 451 -22.29 -39.15 -18.44
N ASP A 452 -22.06 -38.48 -17.31
CA ASP A 452 -21.25 -37.26 -17.22
C ASP A 452 -19.81 -37.51 -17.63
N VAL A 453 -19.22 -36.59 -18.38
CA VAL A 453 -17.80 -36.59 -18.76
C VAL A 453 -17.09 -35.52 -17.92
N PRO A 454 -16.24 -35.92 -16.97
CA PRO A 454 -15.49 -34.95 -16.18
C PRO A 454 -14.43 -34.26 -17.03
N CYS A 455 -14.38 -32.94 -16.99
CA CYS A 455 -13.38 -32.13 -17.69
C CYS A 455 -12.68 -31.20 -16.73
N VAL A 456 -11.40 -30.96 -16.98
CA VAL A 456 -10.61 -29.93 -16.31
C VAL A 456 -10.51 -28.73 -17.24
N ILE A 457 -10.88 -27.55 -16.76
CA ILE A 457 -10.78 -26.30 -17.48
C ILE A 457 -9.73 -25.42 -16.82
N ASN A 458 -8.73 -25.00 -17.59
CA ASN A 458 -7.74 -24.04 -17.18
C ASN A 458 -8.00 -22.72 -17.89
N ILE A 459 -8.08 -21.63 -17.12
CA ILE A 459 -8.26 -20.26 -17.61
C ILE A 459 -6.99 -19.49 -17.32
N GLN A 460 -6.38 -18.91 -18.35
CA GLN A 460 -5.18 -18.07 -18.24
C GLN A 460 -5.49 -16.68 -18.75
N SER A 461 -5.03 -15.63 -18.04
CA SER A 461 -5.04 -14.25 -18.50
C SER A 461 -3.60 -13.73 -18.44
N GLY A 462 -3.10 -13.10 -19.52
CA GLY A 462 -1.73 -12.61 -19.60
C GLY A 462 -1.68 -11.14 -19.98
N ILE A 463 -1.15 -10.30 -19.08
CA ILE A 463 -0.47 -9.06 -19.44
C ILE A 463 0.95 -9.46 -19.81
N SER A 464 1.51 -8.91 -20.90
CA SER A 464 2.79 -9.29 -21.50
C SER A 464 3.97 -9.31 -20.50
N GLU A 465 4.47 -10.46 -20.24
CA GLU A 465 5.56 -11.06 -19.49
C GLU A 465 5.05 -11.99 -18.39
N PRO A 466 5.66 -13.17 -18.19
CA PRO A 466 5.00 -14.26 -17.51
C PRO A 466 5.01 -14.06 -16.01
N TYR A 467 3.97 -13.49 -15.46
CA TYR A 467 3.58 -13.86 -14.10
C TYR A 467 3.15 -15.33 -14.15
N SER A 468 3.90 -16.13 -13.42
CA SER A 468 3.75 -17.57 -13.29
C SER A 468 2.29 -18.00 -13.29
N ASN A 469 2.01 -18.97 -14.16
CA ASN A 469 0.83 -19.84 -14.19
C ASN A 469 0.04 -19.82 -12.88
N THR A 470 -0.98 -18.99 -12.80
CA THR A 470 -2.04 -19.22 -11.84
C THR A 470 -2.91 -20.28 -12.46
N GLU A 471 -2.63 -21.55 -12.14
CA GLU A 471 -3.58 -22.63 -12.35
C GLU A 471 -4.78 -22.34 -11.44
N LEU A 472 -5.77 -21.66 -11.96
CA LEU A 472 -7.08 -21.60 -11.35
C LEU A 472 -7.70 -22.99 -11.54
N ASN A 473 -7.42 -23.90 -10.62
CA ASN A 473 -8.17 -25.12 -10.45
C ASN A 473 -9.56 -24.72 -9.95
N ILE A 474 -10.48 -24.46 -10.89
CA ILE A 474 -11.88 -24.38 -10.55
C ILE A 474 -12.31 -25.81 -10.20
N GLU A 475 -12.28 -26.18 -8.93
CA GLU A 475 -13.00 -27.32 -8.37
C GLU A 475 -14.50 -27.06 -8.39
N GLY A 476 -15.03 -26.90 -9.57
CA GLY A 476 -16.44 -26.90 -9.88
C GLY A 476 -16.58 -27.70 -11.16
N ASN A 477 -16.86 -28.98 -11.01
CA ASN A 477 -17.11 -29.91 -12.09
C ASN A 477 -18.21 -29.36 -13.03
N PRO A 478 -17.91 -28.71 -14.17
CA PRO A 478 -18.89 -28.65 -15.23
C PRO A 478 -18.91 -30.04 -15.85
N SER A 479 -19.76 -30.90 -15.31
CA SER A 479 -20.07 -32.16 -15.95
C SER A 479 -20.77 -31.83 -17.27
N ILE A 480 -20.19 -32.28 -18.38
CA ILE A 480 -20.91 -32.36 -19.64
C ILE A 480 -21.96 -33.44 -19.42
N ASN A 481 -23.21 -33.03 -19.15
CA ASN A 481 -24.28 -33.97 -18.91
C ASN A 481 -24.74 -34.54 -20.25
N PHE A 482 -24.45 -35.80 -20.47
CA PHE A 482 -25.22 -36.58 -21.43
C PHE A 482 -26.61 -36.80 -20.79
N ILE A 483 -27.62 -36.09 -21.26
CA ILE A 483 -28.95 -36.17 -20.69
C ILE A 483 -29.53 -37.57 -20.99
N ASP A 484 -29.89 -38.30 -19.93
CA ASP A 484 -30.67 -39.51 -20.00
C ASP A 484 -32.03 -39.27 -20.71
N LEU A 485 -32.34 -40.15 -21.65
CA LEU A 485 -33.70 -40.32 -22.16
C LEU A 485 -34.56 -41.12 -21.17
#